data_d06bee1117540098eaaef3657762a7a3
#
_entry.id   d06bee1117540098eaaef3657762a7a3
#
_cell.length_a   1.000
_cell.length_b   1.000
_cell.length_c   1.000
_cell.angle_alpha   90.00
_cell.angle_beta   90.00
_cell.angle_gamma   90.00
#
_symmetry.space_group_name_H-M   'P 1'
#
loop_
_entity.id
_entity.type
_entity.pdbx_description
1 polymer ?
#
loop_
_entity_poly.entity_id
_entity_poly.type
_entity_poly.pdbx_seq_one_letter_code
_entity_poly.pdbx_strand_id
1 'polypeptide(L)'
;MENYRYRLDTSSKKFICPKCEKKTFVRFVETETLAYLSNDLGRCDRESNCGYFSRPTGMLMSKNEKPLLVSLPTSFHGLELVEKSMMINLENNFVQFLKTIFSEAEVNEAVRKYLICNSKRWSGATVFWQIDNNERVHAGKILAYNQETGKRTKSNEGKALIDWVHSILKRKGIVNEFNLRQCLFGLHLITHLTQKKNEI
;
A
#
# COMPACT_ATOMS: atom_id res chain seq x y z
N MET A 1 1.16 -18.03 7.36
CA MET A 1 2.39 -17.47 7.95
C MET A 1 3.56 -18.12 7.27
N GLU A 2 4.48 -17.36 6.69
CA GLU A 2 5.69 -17.95 6.11
C GLU A 2 6.57 -18.49 7.24
N ASN A 3 6.74 -19.81 7.30
CA ASN A 3 7.66 -20.44 8.26
C ASN A 3 9.09 -20.30 7.72
N TYR A 4 9.83 -19.31 8.24
CA TYR A 4 11.26 -19.25 7.99
C TYR A 4 11.98 -20.39 8.72
N ARG A 5 12.92 -21.06 8.04
CA ARG A 5 13.73 -22.14 8.61
C ARG A 5 14.51 -21.70 9.85
N TYR A 6 14.97 -20.46 9.87
CA TYR A 6 15.72 -19.86 10.98
C TYR A 6 15.06 -18.58 11.47
N ARG A 7 15.02 -18.39 12.75
CA ARG A 7 14.51 -17.17 13.40
C ARG A 7 15.43 -16.73 14.53
N LEU A 8 15.35 -15.48 14.93
CA LEU A 8 15.98 -15.03 16.17
C LEU A 8 15.29 -15.70 17.35
N ASP A 9 16.07 -16.10 18.36
CA ASP A 9 15.52 -16.67 19.59
C ASP A 9 14.60 -15.66 20.27
N THR A 10 13.36 -16.07 20.52
CA THR A 10 12.33 -15.24 21.17
C THR A 10 12.36 -15.35 22.69
N SER A 11 13.20 -16.21 23.24
CA SER A 11 13.40 -16.28 24.69
C SER A 11 14.14 -15.05 25.22
N SER A 12 14.12 -14.84 26.52
CA SER A 12 14.87 -13.75 27.17
C SER A 12 16.39 -14.00 27.25
N LYS A 13 16.88 -15.14 26.76
CA LYS A 13 18.29 -15.53 26.86
C LYS A 13 19.16 -14.64 25.97
N LYS A 14 20.21 -14.07 26.57
CA LYS A 14 21.18 -13.20 25.90
C LYS A 14 22.57 -13.80 25.94
N PHE A 15 23.32 -13.61 24.87
CA PHE A 15 24.70 -14.05 24.69
C PHE A 15 25.66 -12.85 24.62
N ILE A 16 26.95 -13.11 24.70
CA ILE A 16 27.99 -12.08 24.49
C ILE A 16 28.02 -11.74 22.99
N CYS A 17 27.92 -10.45 22.68
CA CYS A 17 28.02 -9.96 21.32
C CYS A 17 29.45 -10.06 20.79
N PRO A 18 29.69 -10.65 19.61
CA PRO A 18 31.05 -10.77 19.04
C PRO A 18 31.72 -9.42 18.76
N LYS A 19 30.96 -8.34 18.59
CA LYS A 19 31.50 -7.01 18.26
C LYS A 19 31.71 -6.11 19.47
N CYS A 20 30.78 -6.06 20.42
CA CYS A 20 30.84 -5.12 21.54
C CYS A 20 31.05 -5.80 22.90
N GLU A 21 31.20 -7.12 22.91
CA GLU A 21 31.49 -7.97 24.09
C GLU A 21 30.50 -7.83 25.28
N LYS A 22 29.34 -7.21 25.02
CA LYS A 22 28.29 -7.08 26.03
C LYS A 22 27.25 -8.21 25.87
N LYS A 23 26.65 -8.61 27.01
CA LYS A 23 25.62 -9.66 27.05
C LYS A 23 24.27 -9.16 26.54
N THR A 24 24.21 -8.82 25.26
CA THR A 24 23.05 -8.24 24.56
C THR A 24 22.80 -8.88 23.19
N PHE A 25 23.36 -10.06 22.94
CA PHE A 25 23.30 -10.72 21.66
C PHE A 25 22.20 -11.80 21.65
N VAL A 26 21.31 -11.72 20.63
CA VAL A 26 20.26 -12.70 20.36
C VAL A 26 20.71 -13.56 19.20
N ARG A 27 20.80 -14.86 19.39
CA ARG A 27 21.26 -15.81 18.38
C ARG A 27 20.12 -16.31 17.52
N PHE A 28 20.44 -16.78 16.32
CA PHE A 28 19.49 -17.53 15.49
C PHE A 28 19.32 -18.96 16.00
N VAL A 29 18.08 -19.43 15.91
CA VAL A 29 17.67 -20.82 16.17
C VAL A 29 16.98 -21.38 14.95
N GLU A 30 17.10 -22.69 14.75
CA GLU A 30 16.26 -23.42 13.79
C GLU A 30 14.82 -23.45 14.32
N THR A 31 13.86 -23.18 13.44
CA THR A 31 12.45 -22.95 13.87
C THR A 31 11.80 -24.20 14.42
N GLU A 32 12.15 -25.39 13.89
CA GLU A 32 11.55 -26.67 14.27
C GLU A 32 12.22 -27.27 15.51
N THR A 33 13.53 -27.28 15.56
CA THR A 33 14.31 -27.95 16.63
C THR A 33 14.67 -27.04 17.78
N LEU A 34 14.56 -25.72 17.61
CA LEU A 34 15.02 -24.67 18.53
C LEU A 34 16.52 -24.74 18.83
N ALA A 35 17.28 -25.49 18.04
CA ALA A 35 18.72 -25.59 18.17
C ALA A 35 19.39 -24.27 17.75
N TYR A 36 20.35 -23.80 18.55
CA TYR A 36 21.13 -22.62 18.17
C TYR A 36 22.05 -22.92 17.00
N LEU A 37 22.14 -21.97 16.08
CA LEU A 37 23.11 -21.98 15.00
C LEU A 37 24.51 -21.61 15.55
N SER A 38 25.38 -21.11 14.71
CA SER A 38 26.72 -20.65 15.13
C SER A 38 26.67 -19.51 16.17
N ASN A 39 27.78 -19.34 16.92
CA ASN A 39 27.88 -18.36 18.00
C ASN A 39 27.92 -16.90 17.51
N ASP A 40 28.19 -16.70 16.24
CA ASP A 40 28.32 -15.41 15.57
C ASP A 40 27.09 -15.01 14.77
N LEU A 41 26.13 -15.94 14.58
CA LEU A 41 24.89 -15.67 13.85
C LEU A 41 23.79 -15.15 14.78
N GLY A 42 23.40 -13.88 14.59
CA GLY A 42 22.43 -13.23 15.45
C GLY A 42 22.43 -11.71 15.33
N ARG A 43 21.75 -11.07 16.24
CA ARG A 43 21.59 -9.62 16.34
C ARG A 43 21.91 -9.11 17.73
N CYS A 44 22.68 -8.03 17.81
CA CYS A 44 22.89 -7.30 19.05
C CYS A 44 21.71 -6.35 19.30
N ASP A 45 21.10 -6.38 20.49
CA ASP A 45 19.99 -5.48 20.86
C ASP A 45 20.40 -4.01 20.95
N ARG A 46 21.69 -3.72 20.97
CA ARG A 46 22.23 -2.35 20.95
C ARG A 46 22.37 -1.85 19.51
N GLU A 47 21.25 -1.79 18.79
CA GLU A 47 21.22 -1.47 17.36
C GLU A 47 21.88 -0.13 17.05
N SER A 48 21.55 0.93 17.77
CA SER A 48 22.09 2.29 17.58
C SER A 48 23.58 2.42 17.91
N ASN A 49 24.10 1.61 18.87
CA ASN A 49 25.46 1.76 19.38
C ASN A 49 26.43 0.69 18.86
N CYS A 50 25.94 -0.51 18.57
CA CYS A 50 26.77 -1.64 18.13
C CYS A 50 26.45 -2.02 16.68
N GLY A 51 25.18 -2.18 16.34
CA GLY A 51 24.69 -2.51 15.01
C GLY A 51 25.15 -3.88 14.48
N TYR A 52 25.68 -4.78 15.35
CA TYR A 52 26.11 -6.09 14.89
C TYR A 52 24.91 -6.96 14.55
N PHE A 53 24.84 -7.37 13.29
CA PHE A 53 23.84 -8.28 12.77
C PHE A 53 24.47 -9.20 11.72
N SER A 54 24.55 -10.48 12.04
CA SER A 54 25.06 -11.52 11.14
C SER A 54 23.95 -12.53 10.88
N ARG A 55 23.60 -12.70 9.62
CA ARG A 55 22.57 -13.64 9.16
C ARG A 55 23.17 -14.96 8.76
N PRO A 56 22.44 -16.07 8.83
CA PRO A 56 22.86 -17.35 8.26
C PRO A 56 22.91 -17.25 6.72
N THR A 57 24.00 -16.71 6.19
CA THR A 57 24.30 -16.60 4.75
C THR A 57 24.70 -17.98 4.22
N GLY A 58 24.14 -18.41 3.11
CA GLY A 58 24.40 -19.70 2.48
C GLY A 58 23.45 -20.84 2.85
N MET A 59 22.68 -20.72 3.94
CA MET A 59 21.62 -21.66 4.31
C MET A 59 20.22 -21.23 3.86
N LEU A 60 20.10 -20.03 3.23
CA LEU A 60 18.87 -19.57 2.61
C LEU A 60 18.60 -20.19 1.24
N MET A 61 19.54 -20.98 0.73
CA MET A 61 19.36 -21.79 -0.46
C MET A 61 18.96 -23.22 -0.11
N SER A 62 17.91 -23.40 0.67
CA SER A 62 17.05 -24.55 0.43
C SER A 62 16.48 -24.35 -0.97
N LYS A 63 16.72 -25.32 -1.83
CA LYS A 63 16.18 -25.48 -3.19
C LYS A 63 14.65 -25.61 -3.19
N ASN A 64 13.95 -24.65 -2.67
CA ASN A 64 12.72 -24.18 -3.24
C ASN A 64 13.19 -22.99 -4.07
N GLU A 65 13.57 -23.25 -5.31
CA GLU A 65 13.43 -22.28 -6.37
C GLU A 65 12.06 -21.66 -6.09
N LYS A 66 12.02 -20.44 -5.53
CA LYS A 66 10.83 -19.61 -5.70
C LYS A 66 10.61 -19.71 -7.18
N PRO A 67 9.51 -20.30 -7.66
CA PRO A 67 9.23 -20.27 -9.08
C PRO A 67 9.45 -18.81 -9.42
N LEU A 68 10.29 -18.53 -10.43
CA LEU A 68 10.41 -17.21 -11.00
C LEU A 68 9.00 -16.71 -10.99
N LEU A 69 8.69 -15.75 -10.09
CA LEU A 69 7.40 -15.11 -10.06
C LEU A 69 7.34 -14.47 -11.43
N VAL A 70 6.83 -15.21 -12.40
CA VAL A 70 6.40 -14.64 -13.66
C VAL A 70 5.46 -13.57 -13.19
N SER A 71 5.96 -12.34 -13.20
CA SER A 71 5.17 -11.20 -12.74
C SER A 71 4.00 -11.16 -13.70
N LEU A 72 2.85 -11.64 -13.24
CA LEU A 72 1.64 -11.57 -14.02
C LEU A 72 1.49 -10.14 -14.53
N PRO A 73 1.13 -9.97 -15.80
CA PRO A 73 0.97 -8.63 -16.36
C PRO A 73 0.02 -7.82 -15.50
N THR A 74 0.34 -6.55 -15.31
CA THR A 74 -0.50 -5.63 -14.54
C THR A 74 -1.88 -5.54 -15.18
N SER A 75 -2.93 -5.69 -14.37
CA SER A 75 -4.30 -5.46 -14.81
C SER A 75 -4.64 -3.98 -14.72
N PHE A 76 -5.40 -3.50 -15.69
CA PHE A 76 -5.90 -2.14 -15.74
C PHE A 76 -7.43 -2.14 -15.82
N HIS A 77 -8.03 -1.09 -15.30
CA HIS A 77 -9.44 -0.81 -15.51
C HIS A 77 -9.64 -0.12 -16.85
N GLY A 78 -10.80 -0.32 -17.48
CA GLY A 78 -11.20 0.48 -18.62
C GLY A 78 -11.57 1.92 -18.19
N LEU A 79 -11.33 2.90 -19.06
CA LEU A 79 -11.67 4.31 -18.83
C LEU A 79 -13.17 4.53 -18.61
N GLU A 80 -14.02 3.67 -19.17
CA GLU A 80 -15.46 3.71 -18.99
C GLU A 80 -15.92 3.62 -17.52
N LEU A 81 -15.11 3.05 -16.65
CA LEU A 81 -15.42 3.03 -15.21
C LEU A 81 -15.18 4.39 -14.55
N VAL A 82 -14.16 5.12 -15.02
CA VAL A 82 -13.91 6.50 -14.60
C VAL A 82 -15.07 7.38 -15.06
N GLU A 83 -15.43 7.33 -16.35
CA GLU A 83 -16.54 8.09 -16.94
C GLU A 83 -17.86 7.81 -16.23
N LYS A 84 -18.18 6.53 -16.02
CA LYS A 84 -19.40 6.13 -15.28
C LYS A 84 -19.42 6.70 -13.85
N SER A 85 -18.27 6.76 -13.18
CA SER A 85 -18.18 7.32 -11.84
C SER A 85 -18.31 8.84 -11.80
N MET A 86 -17.89 9.54 -12.88
CA MET A 86 -18.11 10.98 -13.06
C MET A 86 -19.59 11.30 -13.28
N MET A 87 -20.32 10.45 -14.00
CA MET A 87 -21.74 10.63 -14.30
C MET A 87 -22.67 10.32 -13.13
N ILE A 88 -22.17 9.79 -12.02
CA ILE A 88 -22.98 9.53 -10.83
C ILE A 88 -23.37 10.88 -10.21
N ASN A 89 -24.64 11.25 -10.39
CA ASN A 89 -25.19 12.47 -9.81
C ASN A 89 -25.60 12.23 -8.34
N LEU A 90 -24.59 12.12 -7.46
CA LEU A 90 -24.76 11.99 -6.01
C LEU A 90 -23.91 13.06 -5.34
N GLU A 91 -24.34 13.49 -4.17
CA GLU A 91 -23.48 14.34 -3.34
C GLU A 91 -22.22 13.58 -2.94
N ASN A 92 -21.08 14.30 -2.98
CA ASN A 92 -19.79 13.78 -2.59
C ASN A 92 -19.36 14.48 -1.30
N ASN A 93 -19.37 13.77 -0.19
CA ASN A 93 -19.10 14.36 1.12
C ASN A 93 -17.69 14.99 1.20
N PHE A 94 -16.71 14.42 0.52
CA PHE A 94 -15.37 15.00 0.48
C PHE A 94 -15.35 16.32 -0.28
N VAL A 95 -16.04 16.40 -1.41
CA VAL A 95 -16.17 17.62 -2.21
C VAL A 95 -16.96 18.70 -1.43
N GLN A 96 -18.04 18.31 -0.75
CA GLN A 96 -18.80 19.23 0.10
C GLN A 96 -17.93 19.80 1.23
N PHE A 97 -17.14 18.97 1.90
CA PHE A 97 -16.19 19.45 2.89
C PHE A 97 -15.17 20.43 2.30
N LEU A 98 -14.61 20.14 1.12
CA LEU A 98 -13.65 21.06 0.47
C LEU A 98 -14.28 22.43 0.17
N LYS A 99 -15.55 22.48 -0.23
CA LYS A 99 -16.29 23.74 -0.47
C LYS A 99 -16.50 24.58 0.79
N THR A 100 -16.33 24.02 1.99
CA THR A 100 -16.35 24.81 3.24
C THR A 100 -15.02 25.54 3.51
N ILE A 101 -13.95 25.16 2.82
CA ILE A 101 -12.59 25.66 3.05
C ILE A 101 -12.09 26.50 1.86
N PHE A 102 -12.43 26.09 0.65
CA PHE A 102 -12.00 26.68 -0.60
C PHE A 102 -13.19 27.23 -1.40
N SER A 103 -12.93 28.12 -2.33
CA SER A 103 -13.97 28.61 -3.25
C SER A 103 -14.49 27.47 -4.14
N GLU A 104 -15.75 27.59 -4.55
CA GLU A 104 -16.40 26.59 -5.42
C GLU A 104 -15.64 26.41 -6.74
N ALA A 105 -15.08 27.48 -7.29
CA ALA A 105 -14.31 27.42 -8.53
C ALA A 105 -13.04 26.59 -8.38
N GLU A 106 -12.27 26.79 -7.31
CA GLU A 106 -11.06 26.02 -7.00
C GLU A 106 -11.38 24.54 -6.78
N VAL A 107 -12.45 24.25 -6.03
CA VAL A 107 -12.87 22.87 -5.79
C VAL A 107 -13.29 22.19 -7.07
N ASN A 108 -14.10 22.83 -7.91
CA ASN A 108 -14.56 22.29 -9.17
C ASN A 108 -13.40 22.05 -10.15
N GLU A 109 -12.41 22.95 -10.17
CA GLU A 109 -11.18 22.75 -10.95
C GLU A 109 -10.39 21.52 -10.44
N ALA A 110 -10.18 21.44 -9.12
CA ALA A 110 -9.48 20.30 -8.53
C ALA A 110 -10.18 18.97 -8.78
N VAL A 111 -11.52 18.91 -8.60
CA VAL A 111 -12.33 17.72 -8.85
C VAL A 111 -12.16 17.24 -10.29
N ARG A 112 -12.23 18.16 -11.25
CA ARG A 112 -12.07 17.85 -12.68
C ARG A 112 -10.65 17.41 -13.01
N LYS A 113 -9.65 18.15 -12.52
CA LYS A 113 -8.22 17.92 -12.79
C LYS A 113 -7.72 16.59 -12.22
N TYR A 114 -8.13 16.27 -11.00
CA TYR A 114 -7.73 15.04 -10.31
C TYR A 114 -8.70 13.88 -10.52
N LEU A 115 -9.74 14.05 -11.32
CA LEU A 115 -10.78 13.04 -11.56
C LEU A 115 -11.34 12.46 -10.25
N ILE A 116 -11.73 13.35 -9.34
CA ILE A 116 -12.37 12.98 -8.08
C ILE A 116 -13.83 12.66 -8.37
N CYS A 117 -14.20 11.39 -8.25
CA CYS A 117 -15.48 10.89 -8.71
C CYS A 117 -16.35 10.36 -7.56
N ASN A 118 -17.58 10.03 -7.87
CA ASN A 118 -18.58 9.51 -6.93
C ASN A 118 -18.64 7.98 -6.95
N SER A 119 -19.03 7.37 -5.83
CA SER A 119 -19.28 5.94 -5.70
C SER A 119 -20.60 5.66 -5.04
N LYS A 120 -21.32 4.66 -5.58
CA LYS A 120 -22.56 4.11 -4.97
C LYS A 120 -22.27 3.13 -3.82
N ARG A 121 -20.99 2.96 -3.42
CA ARG A 121 -20.62 1.99 -2.38
C ARG A 121 -21.18 2.37 -1.00
N TRP A 122 -21.13 3.65 -0.68
CA TRP A 122 -21.74 4.28 0.49
C TRP A 122 -22.30 5.65 0.09
N SER A 123 -23.23 6.19 0.86
CA SER A 123 -23.74 7.54 0.63
C SER A 123 -22.61 8.57 0.73
N GLY A 124 -22.48 9.44 -0.25
CA GLY A 124 -21.46 10.49 -0.31
C GLY A 124 -20.02 9.99 -0.50
N ALA A 125 -19.81 8.71 -0.86
CA ALA A 125 -18.48 8.14 -1.02
C ALA A 125 -17.78 8.66 -2.27
N THR A 126 -16.46 8.84 -2.14
CA THR A 126 -15.54 9.36 -3.16
C THR A 126 -14.73 8.22 -3.77
N VAL A 127 -14.51 8.26 -5.07
CA VAL A 127 -13.51 7.41 -5.75
C VAL A 127 -12.31 8.28 -6.12
N PHE A 128 -11.12 7.83 -5.74
CA PHE A 128 -9.84 8.36 -6.16
C PHE A 128 -9.20 7.41 -7.17
N TRP A 129 -9.12 7.83 -8.41
CA TRP A 129 -8.54 7.03 -9.49
C TRP A 129 -7.02 7.22 -9.56
N GLN A 130 -6.31 6.11 -9.65
CA GLN A 130 -4.87 6.07 -9.89
C GLN A 130 -4.63 5.84 -11.38
N ILE A 131 -4.24 6.90 -12.08
CA ILE A 131 -4.02 6.91 -13.52
C ILE A 131 -2.56 7.28 -13.77
N ASP A 132 -1.89 6.55 -14.64
CA ASP A 132 -0.48 6.79 -14.98
C ASP A 132 -0.32 7.75 -16.17
N ASN A 133 0.92 8.02 -16.54
CA ASN A 133 1.29 8.93 -17.62
C ASN A 133 0.87 8.45 -19.01
N ASN A 134 0.49 7.17 -19.13
CA ASN A 134 0.00 6.57 -20.36
C ASN A 134 -1.53 6.41 -20.34
N GLU A 135 -2.22 7.16 -19.48
CA GLU A 135 -3.67 7.15 -19.30
C GLU A 135 -4.24 5.79 -18.86
N ARG A 136 -3.39 4.88 -18.34
CA ARG A 136 -3.84 3.57 -17.86
C ARG A 136 -4.36 3.68 -16.45
N VAL A 137 -5.56 3.14 -16.20
CA VAL A 137 -6.24 3.19 -14.90
C VAL A 137 -5.81 1.99 -14.06
N HIS A 138 -4.94 2.21 -13.09
CA HIS A 138 -4.39 1.16 -12.22
C HIS A 138 -5.35 0.72 -11.13
N ALA A 139 -6.03 1.67 -10.49
CA ALA A 139 -6.91 1.41 -9.36
C ALA A 139 -7.93 2.53 -9.14
N GLY A 140 -9.07 2.18 -8.56
CA GLY A 140 -10.02 3.14 -7.98
C GLY A 140 -10.16 2.87 -6.49
N LYS A 141 -9.68 3.78 -5.65
CA LYS A 141 -9.81 3.69 -4.19
C LYS A 141 -11.05 4.42 -3.74
N ILE A 142 -11.94 3.71 -3.04
CA ILE A 142 -13.22 4.26 -2.56
C ILE A 142 -13.08 4.55 -1.08
N LEU A 143 -13.42 5.76 -0.70
CA LEU A 143 -13.37 6.24 0.67
C LEU A 143 -14.67 6.97 1.03
N ALA A 144 -15.12 6.83 2.27
CA ALA A 144 -16.22 7.61 2.81
C ALA A 144 -15.68 8.68 3.79
N TYR A 145 -16.22 9.89 3.68
CA TYR A 145 -15.85 11.03 4.50
C TYR A 145 -17.09 11.62 5.19
N ASN A 146 -16.87 12.21 6.34
CA ASN A 146 -17.85 13.08 6.99
C ASN A 146 -17.75 14.46 6.32
N GLN A 147 -18.89 14.97 5.86
CA GLN A 147 -18.94 16.23 5.10
C GLN A 147 -18.70 17.49 5.95
N GLU A 148 -18.86 17.41 7.27
CA GLU A 148 -18.65 18.55 8.17
C GLU A 148 -17.20 18.65 8.64
N THR A 149 -16.56 17.50 8.90
CA THR A 149 -15.23 17.43 9.53
C THR A 149 -14.12 17.06 8.56
N GLY A 150 -14.43 16.55 7.35
CA GLY A 150 -13.46 16.03 6.39
C GLY A 150 -12.75 14.77 6.85
N LYS A 151 -13.10 14.21 8.00
CA LYS A 151 -12.49 12.98 8.53
C LYS A 151 -13.08 11.75 7.85
N ARG A 152 -12.27 10.67 7.76
CA ARG A 152 -12.75 9.38 7.24
C ARG A 152 -13.86 8.83 8.12
N THR A 153 -14.97 8.45 7.50
CA THR A 153 -16.06 7.76 8.17
C THR A 153 -15.63 6.37 8.59
N LYS A 154 -16.03 5.96 9.78
CA LYS A 154 -15.77 4.64 10.34
C LYS A 154 -17.05 3.82 10.41
N SER A 155 -16.90 2.49 10.32
CA SER A 155 -17.98 1.55 10.61
C SER A 155 -18.32 1.54 12.11
N ASN A 156 -19.38 0.85 12.47
CA ASN A 156 -19.76 0.63 13.88
C ASN A 156 -18.67 -0.07 14.69
N GLU A 157 -17.75 -0.79 14.02
CA GLU A 157 -16.58 -1.45 14.62
C GLU A 157 -15.35 -0.52 14.73
N GLY A 158 -15.49 0.76 14.39
CA GLY A 158 -14.37 1.72 14.41
C GLY A 158 -13.40 1.64 13.24
N LYS A 159 -13.61 0.76 12.24
CA LYS A 159 -12.78 0.62 11.05
C LYS A 159 -13.13 1.66 9.99
N ALA A 160 -12.14 2.29 9.37
CA ALA A 160 -12.38 3.23 8.28
C ALA A 160 -13.07 2.53 7.10
N LEU A 161 -14.09 3.20 6.50
CA LEU A 161 -14.79 2.71 5.33
C LEU A 161 -13.89 2.90 4.09
N ILE A 162 -13.24 1.82 3.67
CA ILE A 162 -12.33 1.76 2.52
C ILE A 162 -12.72 0.56 1.66
N ASP A 163 -12.83 0.77 0.35
CA ASP A 163 -13.03 -0.31 -0.62
C ASP A 163 -12.26 0.00 -1.92
N TRP A 164 -12.21 -0.96 -2.83
CA TRP A 164 -11.52 -0.83 -4.10
C TRP A 164 -12.43 -1.26 -5.25
N VAL A 165 -12.36 -0.55 -6.36
CA VAL A 165 -13.19 -0.86 -7.53
C VAL A 165 -12.96 -2.30 -8.01
N HIS A 166 -11.71 -2.75 -8.16
CA HIS A 166 -11.41 -4.13 -8.54
C HIS A 166 -11.99 -5.17 -7.56
N SER A 167 -11.99 -4.87 -6.25
CA SER A 167 -12.56 -5.77 -5.26
C SER A 167 -14.08 -5.86 -5.37
N ILE A 168 -14.75 -4.75 -5.71
CA ILE A 168 -16.19 -4.76 -5.98
C ILE A 168 -16.49 -5.56 -7.24
N LEU A 169 -15.72 -5.38 -8.32
CA LEU A 169 -15.90 -6.09 -9.58
C LEU A 169 -15.68 -7.61 -9.40
N LYS A 170 -14.68 -8.01 -8.60
CA LYS A 170 -14.47 -9.42 -8.22
C LYS A 170 -15.65 -10.00 -7.46
N ARG A 171 -16.15 -9.30 -6.44
CA ARG A 171 -17.33 -9.75 -5.69
C ARG A 171 -18.60 -9.87 -6.53
N LYS A 172 -18.70 -9.10 -7.61
CA LYS A 172 -19.82 -9.17 -8.57
C LYS A 172 -19.60 -10.21 -9.68
N GLY A 173 -18.48 -10.92 -9.69
CA GLY A 173 -18.15 -11.89 -10.74
C GLY A 173 -17.87 -11.27 -12.12
N ILE A 174 -17.65 -9.94 -12.20
CA ILE A 174 -17.35 -9.24 -13.46
C ILE A 174 -15.88 -9.46 -13.86
N VAL A 175 -14.99 -9.59 -12.86
CA VAL A 175 -13.57 -9.85 -13.06
C VAL A 175 -13.17 -11.01 -12.14
N ASN A 176 -12.58 -12.05 -12.70
CA ASN A 176 -12.14 -13.23 -11.92
C ASN A 176 -10.81 -12.95 -11.21
N GLU A 177 -9.84 -12.40 -11.94
CA GLU A 177 -8.53 -12.07 -11.42
C GLU A 177 -8.16 -10.63 -11.77
N PHE A 178 -7.48 -9.96 -10.86
CA PHE A 178 -6.98 -8.61 -11.07
C PHE A 178 -5.62 -8.48 -10.39
N ASN A 179 -4.57 -8.39 -11.20
CA ASN A 179 -3.20 -8.18 -10.71
C ASN A 179 -2.98 -6.69 -10.46
N LEU A 180 -3.30 -6.26 -9.24
CA LEU A 180 -3.23 -4.87 -8.83
C LEU A 180 -1.77 -4.39 -8.74
N ARG A 181 -1.44 -3.35 -9.49
CA ARG A 181 -0.22 -2.57 -9.32
C ARG A 181 -0.61 -1.10 -9.21
N GLN A 182 -0.45 -0.53 -8.02
CA GLN A 182 -0.82 0.86 -7.76
C GLN A 182 0.21 1.84 -8.36
N CYS A 183 -0.27 3.03 -8.72
CA CYS A 183 0.58 4.18 -9.00
C CYS A 183 0.17 5.38 -8.10
N LEU A 184 0.89 6.47 -8.18
CA LEU A 184 0.56 7.67 -7.41
C LEU A 184 -0.76 8.28 -7.88
N PHE A 185 -1.57 8.74 -6.94
CA PHE A 185 -2.74 9.56 -7.26
C PHE A 185 -2.28 10.90 -7.87
N GLY A 186 -2.87 11.27 -9.00
CA GLY A 186 -2.47 12.48 -9.75
C GLY A 186 -1.21 12.31 -10.61
N LEU A 187 -0.68 11.09 -10.77
CA LEU A 187 0.51 10.84 -11.60
C LEU A 187 0.34 11.33 -13.05
N HIS A 188 -0.86 11.17 -13.63
CA HIS A 188 -1.22 11.67 -14.96
C HIS A 188 -1.05 13.18 -15.13
N LEU A 189 -0.96 13.96 -14.05
CA LEU A 189 -0.75 15.40 -14.09
C LEU A 189 0.73 15.81 -14.11
N ILE A 190 1.64 14.92 -13.75
CA ILE A 190 3.08 15.26 -13.60
C ILE A 190 3.76 15.40 -14.95
N THR A 191 3.33 14.66 -15.97
CA THR A 191 3.91 14.67 -17.33
C THR A 191 3.81 16.04 -18.02
N HIS A 192 2.76 16.80 -17.74
CA HIS A 192 2.61 18.14 -18.31
C HIS A 192 3.58 19.18 -17.74
N LEU A 193 4.21 18.90 -16.59
CA LEU A 193 5.19 19.81 -15.97
C LEU A 193 6.59 19.66 -16.56
N THR A 194 6.94 18.50 -17.08
CA THR A 194 8.25 18.21 -17.70
C THR A 194 8.33 18.74 -19.13
N GLN A 195 7.24 18.79 -19.88
CA GLN A 195 7.22 19.33 -21.22
C GLN A 195 7.37 20.87 -21.27
N LYS A 196 6.81 21.60 -20.31
CA LYS A 196 6.95 23.06 -20.23
C LYS A 196 8.35 23.56 -19.86
N LYS A 197 9.23 22.72 -19.32
CA LYS A 197 10.62 23.10 -18.99
C LYS A 197 11.60 23.00 -20.18
N ASN A 198 11.19 22.39 -21.27
CA ASN A 198 12.03 22.22 -22.47
C ASN A 198 11.70 23.24 -23.59
N GLU A 199 10.80 24.18 -23.33
CA GLU A 199 10.40 25.24 -24.28
C GLU A 199 10.89 26.66 -23.87
N ILE A 200 11.95 26.73 -23.01
CA ILE A 200 12.60 28.00 -22.64
C ILE A 200 14.06 27.98 -23.06
#